data_353332100a232cb5dbe3ff0c3411cc8e
#
_entry.id   353332100a232cb5dbe3ff0c3411cc8e
#
_cell.length_a   1.000
_cell.length_b   1.000
_cell.length_c   1.000
_cell.angle_alpha   90.00
_cell.angle_beta   90.00
_cell.angle_gamma   90.00
#
_symmetry.space_group_name_H-M   'P 1'
#
loop_
_entity.id
_entity.type
_entity.pdbx_description
1 polymer ?
#
loop_
_entity_poly.entity_id
_entity_poly.type
_entity_poly.pdbx_seq_one_letter_code
_entity_poly.pdbx_strand_id
1 'polypeptide(L)'
;MTYSDMVTIKFIFDIASPNGYLCHKVIPNYEKKYSVKFNYEICLLGGIHKLSNNQPPMIANAEIPNKFNYFDVEIKRFVELHKLTKFCLNPHFPINTLTMQRGALVAQEEGFLIEYIDCIAAGMWEDKKDMGDTEILINHLNKSGLSGEKILERTSEPEVKQKLIKNTEDAVSAGAFGVPTFFLHNQIFWGKEALREMPDYF
;
A
#
# COMPACT_ATOMS: atom_id res chain seq x y z
N MET A 1 -1.11 8.99 29.83
CA MET A 1 -1.01 9.61 28.49
C MET A 1 -2.42 9.73 27.96
N THR A 2 -2.89 10.92 27.72
CA THR A 2 -4.19 11.14 27.09
C THR A 2 -4.07 10.84 25.60
N TYR A 3 -5.16 10.43 24.94
CA TYR A 3 -5.22 10.09 23.49
C TYR A 3 -4.72 11.22 22.56
N SER A 4 -4.43 12.40 23.07
CA SER A 4 -3.96 13.59 22.33
C SER A 4 -2.46 13.60 22.01
N ASP A 5 -1.66 12.69 22.57
CA ASP A 5 -0.19 12.73 22.46
C ASP A 5 0.41 11.58 21.63
N MET A 6 -0.44 10.77 20.96
CA MET A 6 0.05 9.66 20.15
C MET A 6 0.62 10.18 18.82
N VAL A 7 1.89 9.88 18.56
CA VAL A 7 2.54 10.20 17.28
C VAL A 7 1.81 9.52 16.15
N THR A 8 1.41 10.30 15.15
CA THR A 8 0.68 9.81 13.98
C THR A 8 1.53 9.96 12.73
N ILE A 9 1.67 8.86 12.01
CA ILE A 9 2.44 8.76 10.77
C ILE A 9 1.46 8.62 9.60
N LYS A 10 1.52 9.50 8.61
CA LYS A 10 0.75 9.32 7.39
C LYS A 10 1.48 8.31 6.49
N PHE A 11 0.79 7.26 6.08
CA PHE A 11 1.32 6.21 5.22
C PHE A 11 0.64 6.24 3.85
N ILE A 12 1.38 6.66 2.84
CA ILE A 12 0.94 6.65 1.43
C ILE A 12 0.94 5.22 0.93
N PHE A 13 -0.22 4.72 0.57
CA PHE A 13 -0.45 3.30 0.30
C PHE A 13 -1.11 3.04 -1.05
N ASP A 14 -0.54 2.08 -1.78
CA ASP A 14 -1.17 1.36 -2.90
C ASP A 14 -0.71 -0.10 -2.85
N ILE A 15 -1.67 -1.03 -2.98
CA ILE A 15 -1.40 -2.47 -3.00
C ILE A 15 -0.57 -2.91 -4.21
N ALA A 16 -0.44 -2.08 -5.25
CA ALA A 16 0.45 -2.31 -6.38
C ALA A 16 1.92 -2.47 -5.96
N SER A 17 2.32 -1.88 -4.82
CA SER A 17 3.69 -1.96 -4.33
C SER A 17 3.90 -3.19 -3.45
N PRO A 18 4.79 -4.14 -3.80
CA PRO A 18 5.16 -5.22 -2.89
C PRO A 18 5.78 -4.68 -1.59
N ASN A 19 6.53 -3.59 -1.65
CA ASN A 19 7.05 -2.93 -0.46
C ASN A 19 5.94 -2.28 0.39
N GLY A 20 4.87 -1.79 -0.24
CA GLY A 20 3.66 -1.32 0.45
C GLY A 20 3.00 -2.44 1.24
N TYR A 21 2.83 -3.61 0.62
CA TYR A 21 2.36 -4.83 1.29
C TYR A 21 3.25 -5.22 2.46
N LEU A 22 4.57 -5.29 2.26
CA LEU A 22 5.52 -5.67 3.32
C LEU A 22 5.44 -4.72 4.51
N CYS A 23 5.31 -3.42 4.29
CA CYS A 23 5.09 -2.44 5.36
C CYS A 23 3.77 -2.67 6.07
N HIS A 24 2.67 -2.84 5.33
CA HIS A 24 1.35 -3.11 5.89
C HIS A 24 1.38 -4.30 6.88
N LYS A 25 2.04 -5.39 6.52
CA LYS A 25 2.13 -6.60 7.36
C LYS A 25 2.93 -6.40 8.65
N VAL A 26 3.83 -5.44 8.72
CA VAL A 26 4.68 -5.21 9.91
C VAL A 26 4.24 -4.00 10.75
N ILE A 27 3.50 -3.06 10.17
CA ILE A 27 3.01 -1.85 10.85
C ILE A 27 2.34 -2.15 12.20
N PRO A 28 1.47 -3.17 12.38
CA PRO A 28 0.86 -3.45 13.68
C PRO A 28 1.88 -3.72 14.80
N ASN A 29 3.04 -4.32 14.46
CA ASN A 29 4.11 -4.54 15.42
C ASN A 29 4.81 -3.23 15.81
N TYR A 30 4.97 -2.30 14.86
CA TYR A 30 5.53 -0.96 15.11
C TYR A 30 4.59 -0.12 15.96
N GLU A 31 3.29 -0.09 15.63
CA GLU A 31 2.27 0.61 16.42
C GLU A 31 2.29 0.14 17.88
N LYS A 32 2.31 -1.18 18.09
CA LYS A 32 2.36 -1.77 19.44
C LYS A 32 3.67 -1.46 20.17
N LYS A 33 4.81 -1.56 19.47
CA LYS A 33 6.14 -1.41 20.09
C LYS A 33 6.43 0.02 20.50
N TYR A 34 6.02 0.98 19.67
CA TYR A 34 6.41 2.39 19.84
C TYR A 34 5.24 3.28 20.28
N SER A 35 4.03 2.72 20.45
CA SER A 35 2.81 3.48 20.81
C SER A 35 2.54 4.63 19.82
N VAL A 36 2.67 4.34 18.53
CA VAL A 36 2.39 5.25 17.42
C VAL A 36 1.21 4.77 16.60
N LYS A 37 0.68 5.59 15.71
CA LYS A 37 -0.42 5.25 14.80
C LYS A 37 -0.05 5.53 13.35
N PHE A 38 -0.34 4.57 12.46
CA PHE A 38 -0.21 4.76 11.01
C PHE A 38 -1.58 5.04 10.40
N ASN A 39 -1.72 6.22 9.81
CA ASN A 39 -2.92 6.61 9.06
C ASN A 39 -2.68 6.37 7.57
N TYR A 40 -3.45 5.46 7.00
CA TYR A 40 -3.36 5.13 5.58
C TYR A 40 -3.97 6.24 4.73
N GLU A 41 -3.17 6.79 3.84
CA GLU A 41 -3.61 7.66 2.75
C GLU A 41 -3.64 6.85 1.47
N ILE A 42 -4.84 6.52 1.02
CA ILE A 42 -5.04 5.67 -0.15
C ILE A 42 -4.79 6.48 -1.41
N CYS A 43 -3.76 6.11 -2.16
CA CYS A 43 -3.31 6.77 -3.39
C CYS A 43 -3.23 5.79 -4.56
N LEU A 44 -3.02 6.29 -5.76
CA LEU A 44 -2.76 5.47 -6.93
C LEU A 44 -1.28 5.60 -7.33
N LEU A 45 -0.50 4.52 -7.21
CA LEU A 45 0.94 4.51 -7.49
C LEU A 45 1.26 4.94 -8.92
N GLY A 46 0.49 4.46 -9.90
CA GLY A 46 0.63 4.91 -11.29
C GLY A 46 0.39 6.41 -11.47
N GLY A 47 -0.53 6.98 -10.69
CA GLY A 47 -0.77 8.42 -10.61
C GLY A 47 0.41 9.17 -9.99
N ILE A 48 0.95 8.66 -8.88
CA ILE A 48 2.15 9.22 -8.23
C ILE A 48 3.31 9.27 -9.22
N HIS A 49 3.61 8.15 -9.90
CA HIS A 49 4.69 8.13 -10.90
C HIS A 49 4.49 9.18 -12.00
N LYS A 50 3.27 9.25 -12.56
CA LYS A 50 2.95 10.23 -13.62
C LYS A 50 3.13 11.68 -13.16
N LEU A 51 2.60 12.02 -11.99
CA LEU A 51 2.58 13.40 -11.48
C LEU A 51 3.95 13.86 -10.96
N SER A 52 4.77 12.93 -10.44
CA SER A 52 6.13 13.21 -9.95
C SER A 52 7.21 13.08 -11.05
N ASN A 53 6.83 12.83 -12.30
CA ASN A 53 7.75 12.55 -13.40
C ASN A 53 8.71 11.39 -13.11
N ASN A 54 8.25 10.41 -12.32
CA ASN A 54 9.00 9.20 -11.99
C ASN A 54 8.52 8.00 -12.84
N GLN A 55 9.25 6.91 -12.78
CA GLN A 55 8.92 5.65 -13.45
C GLN A 55 8.96 4.48 -12.47
N PRO A 56 8.16 3.41 -12.73
CA PRO A 56 8.30 2.17 -11.97
C PRO A 56 9.76 1.68 -11.99
N PRO A 57 10.29 1.18 -10.85
CA PRO A 57 11.69 0.73 -10.77
C PRO A 57 12.08 -0.30 -11.83
N MET A 58 11.13 -1.15 -12.26
CA MET A 58 11.35 -2.14 -13.32
C MET A 58 11.65 -1.50 -14.67
N ILE A 59 11.07 -0.34 -14.97
CA ILE A 59 11.30 0.42 -16.20
C ILE A 59 12.56 1.26 -16.03
N ALA A 60 12.67 2.03 -14.94
CA ALA A 60 13.77 2.93 -14.68
C ALA A 60 15.14 2.22 -14.58
N ASN A 61 15.16 0.94 -14.18
CA ASN A 61 16.37 0.16 -13.99
C ASN A 61 16.53 -1.01 -14.98
N ALA A 62 15.75 -1.04 -16.07
CA ALA A 62 15.75 -2.16 -17.03
C ALA A 62 17.16 -2.52 -17.55
N GLU A 63 18.00 -1.52 -17.75
CA GLU A 63 19.38 -1.65 -18.24
C GLU A 63 20.40 -2.05 -17.15
N ILE A 64 19.96 -2.26 -15.89
CA ILE A 64 20.87 -2.49 -14.74
C ILE A 64 20.47 -3.80 -14.02
N PRO A 65 20.88 -4.97 -14.56
CA PRO A 65 20.50 -6.28 -13.99
C PRO A 65 20.87 -6.44 -12.50
N ASN A 66 22.00 -5.87 -12.07
CA ASN A 66 22.45 -5.95 -10.68
C ASN A 66 21.48 -5.26 -9.70
N LYS A 67 20.72 -4.25 -10.12
CA LYS A 67 19.69 -3.64 -9.28
C LYS A 67 18.52 -4.59 -9.05
N PHE A 68 18.08 -5.34 -10.06
CA PHE A 68 17.04 -6.34 -9.91
C PHE A 68 17.47 -7.46 -8.96
N ASN A 69 18.69 -7.97 -9.15
CA ASN A 69 19.27 -8.97 -8.26
C ASN A 69 19.31 -8.47 -6.80
N TYR A 70 19.66 -7.20 -6.62
CA TYR A 70 19.69 -6.58 -5.29
C TYR A 70 18.28 -6.44 -4.68
N PHE A 71 17.30 -6.02 -5.45
CA PHE A 71 15.91 -5.91 -4.98
C PHE A 71 15.36 -7.26 -4.50
N ASP A 72 15.65 -8.35 -5.22
CA ASP A 72 15.27 -9.69 -4.79
C ASP A 72 15.92 -10.07 -3.45
N VAL A 73 17.20 -9.78 -3.29
CA VAL A 73 17.94 -10.06 -2.05
C VAL A 73 17.38 -9.24 -0.89
N GLU A 74 17.07 -7.96 -1.14
CA GLU A 74 16.55 -7.03 -0.14
C GLU A 74 15.15 -7.43 0.33
N ILE A 75 14.26 -7.80 -0.60
CA ILE A 75 12.92 -8.31 -0.27
C ILE A 75 13.03 -9.60 0.55
N LYS A 76 13.88 -10.56 0.13
CA LYS A 76 14.09 -11.80 0.87
C LYS A 76 14.55 -11.56 2.31
N ARG A 77 15.52 -10.67 2.52
CA ARG A 77 15.98 -10.30 3.87
C ARG A 77 14.85 -9.75 4.73
N PHE A 78 14.01 -8.87 4.17
CA PHE A 78 12.88 -8.29 4.90
C PHE A 78 11.85 -9.37 5.26
N VAL A 79 11.50 -10.23 4.32
CA VAL A 79 10.56 -11.34 4.48
C VAL A 79 11.05 -12.30 5.58
N GLU A 80 12.32 -12.68 5.55
CA GLU A 80 12.95 -13.56 6.55
C GLU A 80 12.97 -12.92 7.95
N LEU A 81 13.42 -11.65 8.03
CA LEU A 81 13.49 -10.89 9.27
C LEU A 81 12.14 -10.80 9.97
N HIS A 82 11.10 -10.54 9.21
CA HIS A 82 9.75 -10.33 9.73
C HIS A 82 8.85 -11.58 9.66
N LYS A 83 9.42 -12.73 9.23
CA LYS A 83 8.71 -14.04 9.13
C LYS A 83 7.44 -13.97 8.27
N LEU A 84 7.47 -13.22 7.18
CA LEU A 84 6.34 -13.05 6.25
C LEU A 84 6.29 -14.21 5.23
N THR A 85 6.19 -15.44 5.73
CA THR A 85 6.35 -16.69 4.96
C THR A 85 5.32 -16.90 3.84
N LYS A 86 4.22 -16.18 3.88
CA LYS A 86 3.18 -16.25 2.84
C LYS A 86 3.48 -15.36 1.63
N PHE A 87 4.38 -14.39 1.78
CA PHE A 87 4.69 -13.47 0.68
C PHE A 87 5.21 -14.19 -0.55
N CYS A 88 4.64 -13.86 -1.69
CA CYS A 88 5.14 -14.30 -3.00
C CYS A 88 4.93 -13.21 -4.05
N LEU A 89 5.84 -13.13 -5.01
CA LEU A 89 5.64 -12.28 -6.18
C LEU A 89 4.47 -12.83 -7.02
N ASN A 90 3.57 -11.94 -7.41
CA ASN A 90 2.40 -12.31 -8.18
C ASN A 90 2.78 -12.51 -9.66
N PRO A 91 2.47 -13.66 -10.28
CA PRO A 91 2.80 -13.94 -11.69
C PRO A 91 2.01 -13.04 -12.67
N HIS A 92 0.90 -12.44 -12.23
CA HIS A 92 0.09 -11.50 -13.03
C HIS A 92 0.58 -10.05 -12.92
N PHE A 93 1.63 -9.81 -12.12
CA PHE A 93 2.17 -8.46 -11.96
C PHE A 93 2.85 -7.96 -13.26
N PRO A 94 2.67 -6.69 -13.67
CA PRO A 94 1.96 -5.62 -12.97
C PRO A 94 0.43 -5.68 -13.16
N ILE A 95 -0.31 -5.49 -12.07
CA ILE A 95 -1.78 -5.46 -12.04
C ILE A 95 -2.28 -4.01 -11.88
N ASN A 96 -3.34 -3.66 -12.60
CA ASN A 96 -4.02 -2.38 -12.42
C ASN A 96 -4.82 -2.39 -11.10
N THR A 97 -4.41 -1.57 -10.15
CA THR A 97 -5.00 -1.50 -8.80
C THR A 97 -6.10 -0.44 -8.66
N LEU A 98 -6.49 0.23 -9.72
CA LEU A 98 -7.44 1.36 -9.66
C LEU A 98 -8.74 1.00 -8.92
N THR A 99 -9.35 -0.14 -9.27
CA THR A 99 -10.60 -0.60 -8.64
C THR A 99 -10.37 -0.97 -7.17
N MET A 100 -9.26 -1.67 -6.87
CA MET A 100 -8.89 -2.03 -5.50
C MET A 100 -8.66 -0.78 -4.63
N GLN A 101 -7.96 0.24 -5.15
CA GLN A 101 -7.71 1.47 -4.40
C GLN A 101 -8.99 2.29 -4.17
N ARG A 102 -9.91 2.31 -5.13
CA ARG A 102 -11.25 2.89 -4.92
C ARG A 102 -12.05 2.11 -3.89
N GLY A 103 -11.99 0.77 -3.93
CA GLY A 103 -12.60 -0.09 -2.91
C GLY A 103 -12.02 0.14 -1.51
N ALA A 104 -10.71 0.42 -1.40
CA ALA A 104 -10.08 0.79 -0.14
C ALA A 104 -10.62 2.13 0.41
N LEU A 105 -10.93 3.10 -0.45
CA LEU A 105 -11.58 4.35 -0.02
C LEU A 105 -13.02 4.12 0.46
N VAL A 106 -13.77 3.22 -0.20
CA VAL A 106 -15.11 2.79 0.26
C VAL A 106 -14.99 2.14 1.64
N ALA A 107 -14.06 1.20 1.80
CA ALA A 107 -13.82 0.53 3.08
C ALA A 107 -13.36 1.50 4.18
N GLN A 108 -12.59 2.52 3.84
CA GLN A 108 -12.18 3.57 4.76
C GLN A 108 -13.37 4.39 5.25
N GLU A 109 -14.27 4.74 4.36
CA GLU A 109 -15.49 5.50 4.69
C GLU A 109 -16.43 4.68 5.59
N GLU A 110 -16.55 3.38 5.34
CA GLU A 110 -17.41 2.47 6.09
C GLU A 110 -16.75 1.88 7.35
N GLY A 111 -15.44 2.17 7.59
CA GLY A 111 -14.75 1.84 8.84
C GLY A 111 -14.13 0.43 8.90
N PHE A 112 -13.96 -0.26 7.76
CA PHE A 112 -13.34 -1.59 7.68
C PHE A 112 -12.10 -1.63 6.74
N LEU A 113 -11.36 -0.51 6.67
CA LEU A 113 -10.21 -0.39 5.76
C LEU A 113 -9.16 -1.49 5.95
N ILE A 114 -8.82 -1.80 7.19
CA ILE A 114 -7.73 -2.75 7.47
C ILE A 114 -8.12 -4.16 7.03
N GLU A 115 -9.34 -4.58 7.32
CA GLU A 115 -9.90 -5.87 6.89
C GLU A 115 -9.92 -5.98 5.36
N TYR A 116 -10.28 -4.88 4.68
CA TYR A 116 -10.27 -4.82 3.23
C TYR A 116 -8.84 -4.92 2.67
N ILE A 117 -7.89 -4.15 3.23
CA ILE A 117 -6.49 -4.20 2.80
C ILE A 117 -5.90 -5.59 3.05
N ASP A 118 -6.13 -6.20 4.21
CA ASP A 118 -5.67 -7.56 4.50
C ASP A 118 -6.21 -8.57 3.46
N CYS A 119 -7.48 -8.43 3.08
CA CYS A 119 -8.10 -9.29 2.07
C CYS A 119 -7.43 -9.12 0.70
N ILE A 120 -7.39 -7.91 0.15
CA ILE A 120 -6.78 -7.69 -1.18
C ILE A 120 -5.27 -8.00 -1.18
N ALA A 121 -4.59 -7.77 -0.07
CA ALA A 121 -3.18 -8.08 0.11
C ALA A 121 -2.91 -9.58 0.05
N ALA A 122 -3.76 -10.40 0.68
CA ALA A 122 -3.68 -11.85 0.60
C ALA A 122 -3.87 -12.33 -0.86
N GLY A 123 -4.92 -11.84 -1.55
CA GLY A 123 -5.15 -12.18 -2.95
C GLY A 123 -3.98 -11.82 -3.85
N MET A 124 -3.43 -10.61 -3.66
CA MET A 124 -2.37 -10.05 -4.50
C MET A 124 -1.00 -10.68 -4.23
N TRP A 125 -0.59 -10.80 -2.96
CA TRP A 125 0.79 -11.10 -2.57
C TRP A 125 0.98 -12.39 -1.77
N GLU A 126 -0.08 -13.18 -1.54
CA GLU A 126 -0.01 -14.48 -0.86
C GLU A 126 -0.61 -15.59 -1.73
N ASP A 127 -1.77 -15.34 -2.38
CA ASP A 127 -2.54 -16.34 -3.12
C ASP A 127 -2.28 -16.33 -4.64
N LYS A 128 -1.46 -15.41 -5.16
CA LYS A 128 -1.09 -15.27 -6.58
C LYS A 128 -2.27 -15.11 -7.54
N LYS A 129 -3.33 -14.41 -7.09
CA LYS A 129 -4.53 -14.20 -7.91
C LYS A 129 -4.36 -13.02 -8.85
N ASP A 130 -5.02 -13.08 -9.99
CA ASP A 130 -5.19 -11.92 -10.85
C ASP A 130 -6.26 -10.98 -10.25
N MET A 131 -5.85 -10.20 -9.27
CA MET A 131 -6.75 -9.27 -8.56
C MET A 131 -7.19 -8.08 -9.43
N GLY A 132 -6.66 -7.96 -10.65
CA GLY A 132 -7.14 -7.01 -11.66
C GLY A 132 -8.40 -7.49 -12.38
N ASP A 133 -8.69 -8.78 -12.36
CA ASP A 133 -9.93 -9.34 -12.85
C ASP A 133 -11.07 -9.09 -11.86
N THR A 134 -12.16 -8.50 -12.38
CA THR A 134 -13.30 -8.08 -11.55
C THR A 134 -14.02 -9.24 -10.88
N GLU A 135 -14.18 -10.37 -11.57
CA GLU A 135 -14.86 -11.54 -11.03
C GLU A 135 -14.01 -12.22 -9.94
N ILE A 136 -12.70 -12.33 -10.17
CA ILE A 136 -11.76 -12.85 -9.18
C ILE A 136 -11.73 -11.98 -7.93
N LEU A 137 -11.71 -10.65 -8.10
CA LEU A 137 -11.72 -9.69 -7.00
C LEU A 137 -13.01 -9.81 -6.17
N ILE A 138 -14.20 -9.79 -6.82
CA ILE A 138 -15.50 -9.96 -6.14
C ILE A 138 -15.53 -11.26 -5.35
N ASN A 139 -15.20 -12.38 -6.02
CA ASN A 139 -15.21 -13.70 -5.39
C ASN A 139 -14.25 -13.79 -4.20
N HIS A 140 -13.11 -13.10 -4.27
CA HIS A 140 -12.13 -13.08 -3.19
C HIS A 140 -12.64 -12.27 -1.99
N LEU A 141 -13.23 -11.10 -2.22
CA LEU A 141 -13.86 -10.28 -1.18
C LEU A 141 -15.00 -11.04 -0.49
N ASN A 142 -15.90 -11.67 -1.26
CA ASN A 142 -17.03 -12.43 -0.73
C ASN A 142 -16.58 -13.61 0.15
N LYS A 143 -15.54 -14.34 -0.28
CA LYS A 143 -14.97 -15.44 0.54
C LYS A 143 -14.37 -14.98 1.85
N SER A 144 -13.97 -13.72 1.93
CA SER A 144 -13.45 -13.08 3.15
C SER A 144 -14.54 -12.43 4.01
N GLY A 145 -15.83 -12.60 3.63
CA GLY A 145 -16.98 -12.04 4.36
C GLY A 145 -17.27 -10.57 4.02
N LEU A 146 -16.59 -10.00 3.02
CA LEU A 146 -16.85 -8.65 2.52
C LEU A 146 -17.85 -8.71 1.35
N SER A 147 -18.71 -7.71 1.24
CA SER A 147 -19.72 -7.64 0.15
C SER A 147 -19.08 -7.12 -1.14
N GLY A 148 -18.40 -7.99 -1.91
CA GLY A 148 -17.60 -7.60 -3.07
C GLY A 148 -18.38 -6.80 -4.10
N GLU A 149 -19.59 -7.23 -4.47
CA GLU A 149 -20.43 -6.52 -5.44
C GLU A 149 -20.78 -5.09 -4.98
N LYS A 150 -21.18 -4.94 -3.71
CA LYS A 150 -21.53 -3.62 -3.15
C LYS A 150 -20.32 -2.69 -3.11
N ILE A 151 -19.16 -3.21 -2.70
CA ILE A 151 -17.93 -2.42 -2.68
C ILE A 151 -17.59 -1.96 -4.10
N LEU A 152 -17.63 -2.86 -5.08
CA LEU A 152 -17.27 -2.54 -6.45
C LEU A 152 -18.26 -1.56 -7.11
N GLU A 153 -19.55 -1.68 -6.85
CA GLU A 153 -20.56 -0.72 -7.29
C GLU A 153 -20.19 0.71 -6.86
N ARG A 154 -19.85 0.89 -5.58
CA ARG A 154 -19.44 2.17 -5.01
C ARG A 154 -18.13 2.72 -5.58
N THR A 155 -17.24 1.88 -6.11
CA THR A 155 -15.99 2.37 -6.77
C THR A 155 -16.25 3.25 -7.99
N SER A 156 -17.47 3.23 -8.53
CA SER A 156 -17.91 4.05 -9.67
C SER A 156 -18.44 5.41 -9.26
N GLU A 157 -18.68 5.66 -7.98
CA GLU A 157 -19.17 6.92 -7.43
C GLU A 157 -18.22 8.08 -7.75
N PRO A 158 -18.71 9.25 -8.18
CA PRO A 158 -17.87 10.41 -8.51
C PRO A 158 -17.01 10.85 -7.31
N GLU A 159 -17.54 10.81 -6.10
CA GLU A 159 -16.87 11.20 -4.86
C GLU A 159 -15.67 10.30 -4.58
N VAL A 160 -15.82 8.98 -4.74
CA VAL A 160 -14.73 8.00 -4.56
C VAL A 160 -13.63 8.22 -5.59
N LYS A 161 -14.00 8.45 -6.85
CA LYS A 161 -13.03 8.74 -7.92
C LYS A 161 -12.26 10.03 -7.64
N GLN A 162 -12.98 11.09 -7.28
CA GLN A 162 -12.38 12.39 -7.00
C GLN A 162 -11.48 12.34 -5.76
N LYS A 163 -11.88 11.59 -4.71
CA LYS A 163 -11.07 11.41 -3.51
C LYS A 163 -9.75 10.72 -3.82
N LEU A 164 -9.75 9.67 -4.66
CA LEU A 164 -8.49 9.00 -5.04
C LEU A 164 -7.57 9.93 -5.83
N ILE A 165 -8.12 10.72 -6.75
CA ILE A 165 -7.36 11.72 -7.52
C ILE A 165 -6.73 12.72 -6.55
N LYS A 166 -7.55 13.32 -5.69
CA LYS A 166 -7.10 14.34 -4.74
C LYS A 166 -6.02 13.81 -3.79
N ASN A 167 -6.22 12.64 -3.18
CA ASN A 167 -5.22 12.04 -2.30
C ASN A 167 -3.88 11.83 -3.03
N THR A 168 -3.94 11.40 -4.28
CA THR A 168 -2.74 11.16 -5.11
C THR A 168 -2.01 12.47 -5.43
N GLU A 169 -2.75 13.52 -5.79
CA GLU A 169 -2.21 14.86 -6.07
C GLU A 169 -1.61 15.49 -4.79
N ASP A 170 -2.32 15.41 -3.68
CA ASP A 170 -1.87 15.92 -2.38
C ASP A 170 -0.57 15.21 -1.92
N ALA A 171 -0.49 13.88 -2.10
CA ALA A 171 0.71 13.12 -1.76
C ALA A 171 1.93 13.58 -2.58
N VAL A 172 1.76 13.77 -3.90
CA VAL A 172 2.85 14.26 -4.76
C VAL A 172 3.21 15.70 -4.43
N SER A 173 2.23 16.56 -4.16
CA SER A 173 2.47 17.95 -3.75
C SER A 173 3.25 18.03 -2.43
N ALA A 174 3.06 17.04 -1.54
CA ALA A 174 3.84 16.91 -0.30
C ALA A 174 5.23 16.27 -0.50
N GLY A 175 5.57 15.83 -1.72
CA GLY A 175 6.88 15.30 -2.07
C GLY A 175 6.93 13.78 -2.32
N ALA A 176 5.81 13.05 -2.29
CA ALA A 176 5.80 11.63 -2.59
C ALA A 176 6.10 11.38 -4.07
N PHE A 177 6.93 10.38 -4.35
CA PHE A 177 7.32 9.95 -5.70
C PHE A 177 7.23 8.43 -5.90
N GLY A 178 6.73 7.72 -4.91
CA GLY A 178 6.55 6.26 -4.91
C GLY A 178 5.85 5.76 -3.66
N VAL A 179 5.64 4.44 -3.56
CA VAL A 179 5.00 3.76 -2.44
C VAL A 179 5.90 2.60 -1.97
N PRO A 180 6.11 2.43 -0.67
CA PRO A 180 5.59 3.19 0.46
C PRO A 180 6.30 4.54 0.63
N THR A 181 5.55 5.55 1.04
CA THR A 181 6.07 6.82 1.53
C THR A 181 5.39 7.13 2.86
N PHE A 182 6.13 7.70 3.80
CA PHE A 182 5.62 8.09 5.11
C PHE A 182 5.90 9.56 5.36
N PHE A 183 4.96 10.24 6.01
CA PHE A 183 5.16 11.59 6.53
C PHE A 183 5.03 11.55 8.04
N LEU A 184 6.07 12.00 8.71
CA LEU A 184 6.15 12.13 10.16
C LEU A 184 6.62 13.53 10.51
N HIS A 185 5.79 14.29 11.24
CA HIS A 185 6.02 15.71 11.46
C HIS A 185 6.19 16.44 10.11
N ASN A 186 7.32 17.10 9.91
CA ASN A 186 7.66 17.81 8.67
C ASN A 186 8.70 17.05 7.82
N GLN A 187 8.82 15.74 8.02
CA GLN A 187 9.81 14.90 7.33
C GLN A 187 9.13 13.86 6.46
N ILE A 188 9.78 13.52 5.34
CA ILE A 188 9.39 12.48 4.41
C ILE A 188 10.36 11.29 4.52
N PHE A 189 9.82 10.09 4.57
CA PHE A 189 10.56 8.83 4.57
C PHE A 189 10.04 7.95 3.44
N TRP A 190 10.92 7.33 2.69
CA TRP A 190 10.55 6.52 1.54
C TRP A 190 11.13 5.11 1.62
N GLY A 191 10.34 4.14 1.12
CA GLY A 191 10.71 2.73 1.07
C GLY A 191 10.41 1.98 2.38
N LYS A 192 10.46 0.65 2.32
CA LYS A 192 10.18 -0.18 3.51
C LYS A 192 11.24 -0.04 4.60
N GLU A 193 12.48 0.32 4.24
CA GLU A 193 13.56 0.53 5.20
C GLU A 193 13.34 1.76 6.09
N ALA A 194 12.49 2.69 5.65
CA ALA A 194 12.04 3.83 6.47
C ALA A 194 11.46 3.41 7.83
N LEU A 195 10.84 2.24 7.92
CA LEU A 195 10.34 1.71 9.18
C LEU A 195 11.45 1.48 10.24
N ARG A 196 12.70 1.27 9.82
CA ARG A 196 13.85 1.15 10.73
C ARG A 196 14.37 2.50 11.19
N GLU A 197 14.27 3.51 10.33
CA GLU A 197 14.80 4.85 10.57
C GLU A 197 13.83 5.72 11.39
N MET A 198 12.54 5.67 11.07
CA MET A 198 11.53 6.54 11.70
C MET A 198 11.47 6.46 13.24
N PRO A 199 11.72 5.32 13.92
CA PRO A 199 11.68 5.28 15.38
C PRO A 199 12.62 6.26 16.10
N ASP A 200 13.67 6.71 15.45
CA ASP A 200 14.59 7.70 16.00
C ASP A 200 13.99 9.13 16.02
N TYR A 201 12.80 9.30 15.43
CA TYR A 201 12.07 10.57 15.30
C TYR A 201 10.68 10.57 15.97
N PHE A 202 10.33 9.50 16.69
CA PHE A 202 9.05 9.39 17.43
C PHE A 202 8.97 10.24 18.68
#